data_5cff57186344278861377c732ffb98e4
#
_entry.id   5cff57186344278861377c732ffb98e4
#
_cell.length_a   1.000
_cell.length_b   1.000
_cell.length_c   1.000
_cell.angle_alpha   90.00
_cell.angle_beta   90.00
_cell.angle_gamma   90.00
#
_symmetry.space_group_name_H-M   'P 1'
#
loop_
_entity.id
_entity.type
_entity.pdbx_description
1 polymer ?
#
loop_
_entity_poly.entity_id
_entity_poly.type
_entity_poly.pdbx_seq_one_letter_code
_entity_poly.pdbx_strand_id
1 'polypeptide(L)'
;HCDCQLVLAGGGADDDPEGAEVLREVEEAAAKDPDIHVLLLPPFSDLEINALVRGSTIVFQKSIREGFGLTVSEGLWKGKPVIGGAVGGIRLQIINGVTGFLIHSPEGAANRAVELLSNPELCRKLGENGQRYVRENFLITRHVKDYLLLMLALDHPGERVVQLAGI
;
A
#
# COMPACT_ATOMS: atom_id res chain seq x y z
N HIS A 1 2.16 2.12 -25.61
CA HIS A 1 0.97 1.29 -25.35
C HIS A 1 1.45 0.11 -24.52
N CYS A 2 0.96 -0.01 -23.29
CA CYS A 2 1.20 -1.18 -22.45
C CYS A 2 -0.07 -2.02 -22.47
N ASP A 3 0.07 -3.32 -22.71
CA ASP A 3 -1.00 -4.29 -22.56
C ASP A 3 -1.14 -4.58 -21.05
N CYS A 4 -2.12 -3.93 -20.40
CA CYS A 4 -2.35 -4.05 -18.96
C CYS A 4 -3.82 -3.78 -18.63
N GLN A 5 -4.26 -4.33 -17.52
CA GLN A 5 -5.59 -4.10 -16.98
C GLN A 5 -5.53 -3.27 -15.70
N LEU A 6 -6.44 -2.33 -15.54
CA LEU A 6 -6.65 -1.58 -14.31
C LEU A 6 -7.85 -2.14 -13.56
N VAL A 7 -7.64 -2.56 -12.32
CA VAL A 7 -8.73 -3.02 -11.45
C VAL A 7 -8.90 -2.02 -10.32
N LEU A 8 -10.08 -1.42 -10.24
CA LEU A 8 -10.54 -0.57 -9.15
C LEU A 8 -11.47 -1.40 -8.29
N ALA A 9 -11.01 -1.82 -7.12
CA ALA A 9 -11.77 -2.69 -6.23
C ALA A 9 -11.98 -2.02 -4.86
N GLY A 10 -13.20 -2.06 -4.37
CA GLY A 10 -13.55 -1.49 -3.05
C GLY A 10 -15.01 -1.69 -2.70
N GLY A 11 -15.39 -1.29 -1.48
CA GLY A 11 -16.79 -1.23 -1.06
C GLY A 11 -17.50 0.01 -1.59
N GLY A 12 -18.81 -0.07 -1.73
CA GLY A 12 -19.66 1.11 -1.97
C GLY A 12 -19.75 1.97 -0.71
N ALA A 13 -19.94 3.26 -0.88
CA ALA A 13 -20.24 4.20 0.20
C ALA A 13 -21.76 4.47 0.19
N ASP A 14 -22.54 3.58 0.79
CA ASP A 14 -23.99 3.68 0.76
C ASP A 14 -24.52 4.91 1.51
N ASP A 15 -23.72 5.45 2.44
CA ASP A 15 -24.08 6.58 3.29
C ASP A 15 -23.46 7.92 2.83
N ASP A 16 -22.67 7.91 1.73
CA ASP A 16 -21.93 9.08 1.25
C ASP A 16 -22.42 9.48 -0.16
N PRO A 17 -23.22 10.57 -0.29
CA PRO A 17 -23.67 11.05 -1.59
C PRO A 17 -22.53 11.45 -2.54
N GLU A 18 -21.43 12.02 -2.02
CA GLU A 18 -20.24 12.35 -2.82
C GLU A 18 -19.57 11.08 -3.36
N GLY A 19 -19.50 10.04 -2.53
CA GLY A 19 -18.95 8.74 -2.93
C GLY A 19 -19.73 8.09 -4.07
N ALA A 20 -21.08 8.19 -4.03
CA ALA A 20 -21.94 7.68 -5.09
C ALA A 20 -21.77 8.42 -6.42
N GLU A 21 -21.60 9.76 -6.37
CA GLU A 21 -21.36 10.56 -7.57
C GLU A 21 -20.00 10.25 -8.20
N VAL A 22 -18.94 10.17 -7.39
CA VAL A 22 -17.59 9.80 -7.83
C VAL A 22 -17.58 8.39 -8.43
N LEU A 23 -18.28 7.44 -7.81
CA LEU A 23 -18.41 6.08 -8.34
C LEU A 23 -19.00 6.07 -9.73
N ARG A 24 -20.11 6.80 -9.94
CA ARG A 24 -20.76 6.91 -11.26
C ARG A 24 -19.82 7.50 -12.31
N GLU A 25 -19.05 8.55 -11.98
CA GLU A 25 -18.06 9.14 -12.89
C GLU A 25 -16.97 8.11 -13.26
N VAL A 26 -16.51 7.33 -12.28
CA VAL A 26 -15.52 6.27 -12.49
C VAL A 26 -16.08 5.16 -13.39
N GLU A 27 -17.31 4.71 -13.17
CA GLU A 27 -17.97 3.71 -14.00
C GLU A 27 -18.18 4.21 -15.44
N GLU A 28 -18.61 5.45 -15.61
CA GLU A 28 -18.77 6.09 -16.94
C GLU A 28 -17.42 6.23 -17.67
N ALA A 29 -16.33 6.46 -16.95
CA ALA A 29 -15.00 6.51 -17.52
C ALA A 29 -14.50 5.10 -17.89
N ALA A 30 -14.70 4.12 -17.00
CA ALA A 30 -14.31 2.73 -17.21
C ALA A 30 -15.06 2.09 -18.37
N ALA A 31 -16.34 2.41 -18.59
CA ALA A 31 -17.13 1.89 -19.69
C ALA A 31 -16.57 2.22 -21.09
N LYS A 32 -15.64 3.16 -21.19
CA LYS A 32 -15.00 3.57 -22.45
C LYS A 32 -13.74 2.77 -22.77
N ASP A 33 -13.25 1.98 -21.81
CA ASP A 33 -12.03 1.20 -21.95
C ASP A 33 -12.25 -0.22 -21.39
N PRO A 34 -12.20 -1.27 -22.23
CA PRO A 34 -12.44 -2.64 -21.81
C PRO A 34 -11.41 -3.19 -20.83
N ASP A 35 -10.26 -2.54 -20.70
CA ASP A 35 -9.17 -2.93 -19.77
C ASP A 35 -9.30 -2.26 -18.40
N ILE A 36 -10.37 -1.49 -18.15
CA ILE A 36 -10.66 -0.90 -16.83
C ILE A 36 -11.83 -1.64 -16.20
N HIS A 37 -11.60 -2.25 -15.05
CA HIS A 37 -12.58 -3.02 -14.29
C HIS A 37 -12.90 -2.34 -12.96
N VAL A 38 -14.18 -2.06 -12.72
CA VAL A 38 -14.70 -1.55 -11.45
C VAL A 38 -15.39 -2.69 -10.73
N LEU A 39 -14.87 -3.07 -9.56
CA LEU A 39 -15.39 -4.17 -8.75
C LEU A 39 -15.91 -3.62 -7.43
N LEU A 40 -17.22 -3.54 -7.29
CA LEU A 40 -17.88 -3.26 -6.02
C LEU A 40 -17.95 -4.55 -5.21
N LEU A 41 -17.17 -4.60 -4.16
CA LEU A 41 -17.09 -5.78 -3.30
C LEU A 41 -17.91 -5.55 -2.02
N PRO A 42 -18.68 -6.56 -1.57
CA PRO A 42 -19.40 -6.48 -0.32
C PRO A 42 -18.43 -6.33 0.88
N PRO A 43 -18.93 -5.84 2.04
CA PRO A 43 -18.15 -5.82 3.27
C PRO A 43 -17.53 -7.20 3.58
N PHE A 44 -16.31 -7.21 4.14
CA PHE A 44 -15.59 -8.43 4.51
C PHE A 44 -15.11 -9.32 3.33
N SER A 45 -14.95 -8.75 2.13
CA SER A 45 -14.36 -9.44 0.97
C SER A 45 -12.82 -9.52 1.06
N ASP A 46 -12.30 -9.91 2.22
CA ASP A 46 -10.86 -9.94 2.50
C ASP A 46 -10.11 -10.94 1.60
N LEU A 47 -10.75 -12.06 1.27
CA LEU A 47 -10.16 -13.09 0.40
C LEU A 47 -10.02 -12.59 -1.04
N GLU A 48 -11.03 -11.93 -1.57
CA GLU A 48 -11.07 -11.35 -2.90
C GLU A 48 -10.03 -10.24 -3.03
N ILE A 49 -9.99 -9.29 -2.09
CA ILE A 49 -8.99 -8.23 -2.04
C ILE A 49 -7.59 -8.82 -1.92
N ASN A 50 -7.39 -9.81 -1.05
CA ASN A 50 -6.10 -10.50 -0.92
C ASN A 50 -5.67 -11.17 -2.23
N ALA A 51 -6.60 -11.81 -2.93
CA ALA A 51 -6.34 -12.46 -4.22
C ALA A 51 -5.98 -11.43 -5.30
N LEU A 52 -6.75 -10.34 -5.41
CA LEU A 52 -6.48 -9.24 -6.34
C LEU A 52 -5.09 -8.63 -6.12
N VAL A 53 -4.74 -8.28 -4.88
CA VAL A 53 -3.42 -7.72 -4.56
C VAL A 53 -2.30 -8.73 -4.84
N ARG A 54 -2.50 -10.02 -4.57
CA ARG A 54 -1.52 -11.06 -4.89
C ARG A 54 -1.35 -11.27 -6.40
N GLY A 55 -2.44 -11.16 -7.16
CA GLY A 55 -2.45 -11.28 -8.62
C GLY A 55 -1.93 -10.04 -9.34
N SER A 56 -1.97 -8.87 -8.72
CA SER A 56 -1.54 -7.62 -9.35
C SER A 56 -0.02 -7.57 -9.59
N THR A 57 0.39 -6.80 -10.58
CA THR A 57 1.80 -6.46 -10.83
C THR A 57 2.22 -5.26 -10.00
N ILE A 58 1.34 -4.26 -9.87
CA ILE A 58 1.56 -2.99 -9.18
C ILE A 58 0.32 -2.71 -8.34
N VAL A 59 0.51 -2.09 -7.18
CA VAL A 59 -0.59 -1.59 -6.34
C VAL A 59 -0.56 -0.07 -6.33
N PHE A 60 -1.74 0.54 -6.46
CA PHE A 60 -1.90 1.99 -6.38
C PHE A 60 -2.61 2.41 -5.09
N GLN A 61 -2.10 3.46 -4.45
CA GLN A 61 -2.77 4.18 -3.36
C GLN A 61 -2.66 5.68 -3.61
N LYS A 62 -3.54 6.20 -4.46
CA LYS A 62 -3.53 7.58 -4.97
C LYS A 62 -4.25 8.58 -4.06
N SER A 63 -4.32 8.36 -2.78
CA SER A 63 -4.97 9.29 -1.86
C SER A 63 -4.34 10.68 -1.90
N ILE A 64 -5.19 11.71 -1.86
CA ILE A 64 -4.78 13.11 -1.65
C ILE A 64 -4.77 13.48 -0.17
N ARG A 65 -5.46 12.70 0.66
CA ARG A 65 -5.40 12.74 2.14
C ARG A 65 -5.43 11.32 2.64
N GLU A 66 -4.52 10.99 3.52
CA GLU A 66 -4.41 9.62 4.05
C GLU A 66 -3.84 9.65 5.47
N GLY A 67 -4.45 8.92 6.38
CA GLY A 67 -3.90 8.72 7.72
C GLY A 67 -2.68 7.82 7.67
N PHE A 68 -2.90 6.51 7.50
CA PHE A 68 -1.83 5.52 7.42
C PHE A 68 -1.69 4.92 6.02
N GLY A 69 -2.79 4.44 5.40
CA GLY A 69 -2.78 3.77 4.10
C GLY A 69 -2.46 2.29 4.20
N LEU A 70 -3.35 1.51 4.80
CA LEU A 70 -3.18 0.05 4.98
C LEU A 70 -2.88 -0.67 3.66
N THR A 71 -3.53 -0.25 2.58
CA THR A 71 -3.31 -0.81 1.23
C THR A 71 -1.84 -0.78 0.81
N VAL A 72 -1.08 0.25 1.25
CA VAL A 72 0.36 0.34 0.96
C VAL A 72 1.11 -0.78 1.66
N SER A 73 0.97 -0.91 2.98
CA SER A 73 1.65 -1.98 3.73
C SER A 73 1.20 -3.37 3.28
N GLU A 74 -0.05 -3.56 2.92
CA GLU A 74 -0.58 -4.82 2.39
C GLU A 74 0.02 -5.17 1.02
N GLY A 75 0.11 -4.20 0.11
CA GLY A 75 0.76 -4.37 -1.19
C GLY A 75 2.24 -4.72 -1.04
N LEU A 76 2.96 -3.94 -0.26
CA LEU A 76 4.38 -4.18 0.03
C LEU A 76 4.61 -5.52 0.72
N TRP A 77 3.75 -5.91 1.68
CA TRP A 77 3.82 -7.21 2.34
C TRP A 77 3.68 -8.39 1.37
N LYS A 78 2.89 -8.22 0.33
CA LYS A 78 2.71 -9.22 -0.74
C LYS A 78 3.81 -9.16 -1.82
N GLY A 79 4.86 -8.35 -1.60
CA GLY A 79 5.97 -8.21 -2.53
C GLY A 79 5.61 -7.46 -3.80
N LYS A 80 4.59 -6.59 -3.73
CA LYS A 80 4.19 -5.75 -4.87
C LYS A 80 4.76 -4.35 -4.72
N PRO A 81 5.38 -3.78 -5.75
CA PRO A 81 5.74 -2.37 -5.71
C PRO A 81 4.47 -1.52 -5.62
N VAL A 82 4.52 -0.49 -4.79
CA VAL A 82 3.38 0.42 -4.60
C VAL A 82 3.70 1.78 -5.18
N ILE A 83 2.76 2.32 -5.95
CA ILE A 83 2.76 3.72 -6.39
C ILE A 83 1.78 4.47 -5.49
N GLY A 84 2.29 5.31 -4.61
CA GLY A 84 1.49 6.00 -3.59
C GLY A 84 1.56 7.51 -3.67
N GLY A 85 0.45 8.18 -3.34
CA GLY A 85 0.43 9.63 -3.15
C GLY A 85 1.39 10.07 -2.06
N ALA A 86 2.15 11.14 -2.26
CA ALA A 86 3.14 11.62 -1.29
C ALA A 86 2.48 12.37 -0.12
N VAL A 87 1.53 11.72 0.58
CA VAL A 87 0.73 12.31 1.65
C VAL A 87 0.68 11.39 2.88
N GLY A 88 0.47 11.98 4.05
CA GLY A 88 0.24 11.29 5.32
C GLY A 88 1.19 10.13 5.59
N GLY A 89 0.65 9.03 6.09
CA GLY A 89 1.38 7.81 6.43
C GLY A 89 1.97 7.06 5.24
N ILE A 90 1.52 7.31 4.01
CA ILE A 90 2.09 6.71 2.79
C ILE A 90 3.58 7.06 2.67
N ARG A 91 3.96 8.30 3.01
CA ARG A 91 5.35 8.76 2.99
C ARG A 91 6.27 8.02 3.95
N LEU A 92 5.72 7.42 4.99
CA LEU A 92 6.48 6.63 5.96
C LEU A 92 6.67 5.18 5.50
N GLN A 93 5.81 4.71 4.61
CA GLN A 93 5.77 3.33 4.14
C GLN A 93 6.52 3.12 2.83
N ILE A 94 6.64 4.17 2.00
CA ILE A 94 7.33 4.08 0.70
C ILE A 94 8.65 4.82 0.76
N ILE A 95 9.74 4.09 0.59
CA ILE A 95 11.06 4.65 0.31
C ILE A 95 11.14 4.82 -1.20
N ASN A 96 11.05 6.07 -1.67
CA ASN A 96 10.95 6.39 -3.10
C ASN A 96 12.09 5.81 -3.93
N GLY A 97 11.76 5.04 -4.96
CA GLY A 97 12.73 4.35 -5.82
C GLY A 97 13.38 3.10 -5.22
N VAL A 98 13.01 2.72 -3.98
CA VAL A 98 13.57 1.55 -3.28
C VAL A 98 12.50 0.50 -2.98
N THR A 99 11.35 0.90 -2.43
CA THR A 99 10.22 0.00 -2.09
C THR A 99 8.99 0.27 -2.96
N GLY A 100 8.98 1.32 -3.72
CA GLY A 100 7.89 1.80 -4.55
C GLY A 100 8.15 3.22 -5.01
N PHE A 101 7.12 3.91 -5.45
CA PHE A 101 7.22 5.30 -5.89
C PHE A 101 6.22 6.21 -5.18
N LEU A 102 6.70 7.37 -4.75
CA LEU A 102 5.86 8.48 -4.29
C LEU A 102 5.56 9.41 -5.46
N ILE A 103 4.28 9.76 -5.61
CA ILE A 103 3.80 10.60 -6.71
C ILE A 103 3.06 11.83 -6.20
N HIS A 104 3.04 12.87 -7.03
CA HIS A 104 2.40 14.15 -6.75
C HIS A 104 1.35 14.52 -7.80
N SER A 105 1.24 13.75 -8.90
CA SER A 105 0.30 14.01 -9.98
C SER A 105 -0.15 12.71 -10.67
N PRO A 106 -1.27 12.73 -11.40
CA PRO A 106 -1.71 11.61 -12.23
C PRO A 106 -0.69 11.22 -13.31
N GLU A 107 -0.04 12.20 -13.94
CA GLU A 107 0.99 11.96 -14.95
C GLU A 107 2.22 11.26 -14.36
N GLY A 108 2.59 11.66 -13.12
CA GLY A 108 3.64 10.99 -12.36
C GLY A 108 3.29 9.53 -12.09
N ALA A 109 2.03 9.25 -11.75
CA ALA A 109 1.54 7.89 -11.54
C ALA A 109 1.62 7.06 -12.81
N ALA A 110 1.14 7.60 -13.95
CA ALA A 110 1.19 6.94 -15.24
C ALA A 110 2.61 6.62 -15.68
N ASN A 111 3.54 7.58 -15.55
CA ASN A 111 4.95 7.38 -15.92
C ASN A 111 5.60 6.26 -15.08
N ARG A 112 5.33 6.22 -13.76
CA ARG A 112 5.85 5.16 -12.88
C ARG A 112 5.22 3.81 -13.16
N ALA A 113 3.94 3.77 -13.53
CA ALA A 113 3.30 2.55 -13.96
C ALA A 113 3.94 1.98 -15.23
N VAL A 114 4.12 2.79 -16.25
CA VAL A 114 4.80 2.40 -17.51
C VAL A 114 6.22 1.92 -17.24
N GLU A 115 6.98 2.62 -16.40
CA GLU A 115 8.33 2.23 -16.02
C GLU A 115 8.36 0.82 -15.39
N LEU A 116 7.46 0.53 -14.43
CA LEU A 116 7.39 -0.77 -13.77
C LEU A 116 6.89 -1.87 -14.70
N LEU A 117 5.85 -1.61 -15.50
CA LEU A 117 5.30 -2.58 -16.43
C LEU A 117 6.30 -2.96 -17.54
N SER A 118 7.16 -1.99 -17.93
CA SER A 118 8.20 -2.20 -18.93
C SER A 118 9.48 -2.81 -18.37
N ASN A 119 9.62 -2.90 -17.03
CA ASN A 119 10.81 -3.41 -16.39
C ASN A 119 10.46 -4.41 -15.26
N PRO A 120 10.22 -5.68 -15.61
CA PRO A 120 9.86 -6.71 -14.62
C PRO A 120 10.91 -6.91 -13.52
N GLU A 121 12.18 -6.72 -13.83
CA GLU A 121 13.28 -6.85 -12.85
C GLU A 121 13.22 -5.73 -11.80
N LEU A 122 13.00 -4.50 -12.22
CA LEU A 122 12.78 -3.38 -11.31
C LEU A 122 11.54 -3.61 -10.45
N CYS A 123 10.45 -4.05 -11.08
CA CYS A 123 9.20 -4.39 -10.39
C CYS A 123 9.44 -5.41 -9.27
N ARG A 124 10.12 -6.52 -9.58
CA ARG A 124 10.47 -7.56 -8.63
C ARG A 124 11.35 -7.02 -7.49
N LYS A 125 12.40 -6.27 -7.83
CA LYS A 125 13.34 -5.69 -6.85
C LYS A 125 12.66 -4.76 -5.86
N LEU A 126 11.80 -3.86 -6.34
CA LEU A 126 11.06 -2.95 -5.47
C LEU A 126 10.09 -3.71 -4.57
N GLY A 127 9.41 -4.72 -5.10
CA GLY A 127 8.50 -5.57 -4.34
C GLY A 127 9.21 -6.33 -3.22
N GLU A 128 10.36 -6.96 -3.49
CA GLU A 128 11.17 -7.66 -2.49
C GLU A 128 11.69 -6.73 -1.39
N ASN A 129 12.17 -5.55 -1.77
CA ASN A 129 12.58 -4.52 -0.83
C ASN A 129 11.41 -4.05 0.04
N GLY A 130 10.24 -3.83 -0.57
CA GLY A 130 9.02 -3.44 0.12
C GLY A 130 8.58 -4.47 1.15
N GLN A 131 8.58 -5.74 0.78
CA GLN A 131 8.21 -6.84 1.68
C GLN A 131 9.15 -6.90 2.90
N ARG A 132 10.46 -6.77 2.68
CA ARG A 132 11.45 -6.72 3.75
C ARG A 132 11.22 -5.53 4.66
N TYR A 133 10.99 -4.37 4.08
CA TYR A 133 10.76 -3.13 4.82
C TYR A 133 9.51 -3.20 5.71
N VAL A 134 8.41 -3.76 5.21
CA VAL A 134 7.19 -3.97 6.02
C VAL A 134 7.45 -4.96 7.15
N ARG A 135 8.15 -6.07 6.88
CA ARG A 135 8.51 -7.06 7.90
C ARG A 135 9.28 -6.43 9.06
N GLU A 136 10.21 -5.54 8.77
CA GLU A 136 11.09 -4.93 9.75
C GLU A 136 10.43 -3.77 10.52
N ASN A 137 9.45 -3.09 9.90
CA ASN A 137 8.99 -1.80 10.41
C ASN A 137 7.49 -1.74 10.77
N PHE A 138 6.63 -2.57 10.17
CA PHE A 138 5.17 -2.38 10.27
C PHE A 138 4.39 -3.59 10.81
N LEU A 139 5.06 -4.68 11.19
CA LEU A 139 4.38 -5.81 11.81
C LEU A 139 4.09 -5.55 13.29
N ILE A 140 2.99 -6.14 13.76
CA ILE A 140 2.57 -6.07 15.18
C ILE A 140 3.67 -6.56 16.13
N THR A 141 4.45 -7.54 15.72
CA THR A 141 5.58 -8.08 16.50
C THR A 141 6.64 -7.03 16.80
N ARG A 142 6.95 -6.16 15.82
CA ARG A 142 7.84 -5.01 16.05
C ARG A 142 7.23 -4.04 17.04
N HIS A 143 5.96 -3.71 16.89
CA HIS A 143 5.25 -2.80 17.77
C HIS A 143 5.24 -3.30 19.23
N VAL A 144 4.92 -4.57 19.44
CA VAL A 144 4.98 -5.20 20.77
C VAL A 144 6.38 -5.12 21.35
N LYS A 145 7.43 -5.42 20.56
CA LYS A 145 8.81 -5.28 21.00
C LYS A 145 9.13 -3.86 21.46
N ASP A 146 8.73 -2.84 20.70
CA ASP A 146 9.00 -1.45 21.04
C ASP A 146 8.32 -1.04 22.35
N TYR A 147 7.08 -1.50 22.58
CA TYR A 147 6.38 -1.26 23.85
C TYR A 147 7.07 -1.96 25.03
N LEU A 148 7.51 -3.21 24.86
CA LEU A 148 8.24 -3.92 25.90
C LEU A 148 9.58 -3.23 26.24
N LEU A 149 10.29 -2.74 25.22
CA LEU A 149 11.53 -1.98 25.43
C LEU A 149 11.26 -0.64 26.13
N LEU A 150 10.16 0.04 25.79
CA LEU A 150 9.76 1.26 26.49
C LEU A 150 9.44 0.99 27.97
N MET A 151 8.70 -0.07 28.27
CA MET A 151 8.39 -0.45 29.66
C MET A 151 9.67 -0.76 30.45
N LEU A 152 10.60 -1.52 29.85
CA LEU A 152 11.89 -1.81 30.46
C LEU A 152 12.70 -0.53 30.74
N ALA A 153 12.71 0.41 29.80
CA ALA A 153 13.42 1.69 29.98
C ALA A 153 12.80 2.54 31.08
N LEU A 154 11.48 2.49 31.29
CA LEU A 154 10.79 3.18 32.36
C LEU A 154 11.04 2.53 33.74
N ASP A 155 11.17 1.19 33.77
CA ASP A 155 11.45 0.45 35.00
C ASP A 155 12.93 0.57 35.44
N HIS A 156 13.83 0.86 34.50
CA HIS A 156 15.28 1.00 34.73
C HIS A 156 15.79 2.39 34.30
N PRO A 157 15.32 3.48 34.95
CA PRO A 157 15.69 4.83 34.56
C PRO A 157 17.18 5.08 34.79
N GLY A 158 17.89 5.51 33.75
CA GLY A 158 19.31 5.81 33.78
C GLY A 158 20.25 4.67 33.40
N GLU A 159 19.76 3.46 33.21
CA GLU A 159 20.54 2.37 32.66
C GLU A 159 20.65 2.46 31.13
N ARG A 160 21.87 2.35 30.59
CA ARG A 160 22.08 2.32 29.12
C ARG A 160 21.94 0.93 28.52
N VAL A 161 22.05 -0.10 29.35
CA VAL A 161 21.96 -1.51 28.94
C VAL A 161 21.20 -2.26 30.02
N VAL A 162 20.09 -2.88 29.64
CA VAL A 162 19.32 -3.79 30.48
C VAL A 162 19.66 -5.22 30.08
N GLN A 163 20.21 -6.02 31.00
CA GLN A 163 20.44 -7.45 30.78
C GLN A 163 19.16 -8.22 31.11
N LEU A 164 18.61 -8.93 30.13
CA LEU A 164 17.51 -9.86 30.35
C LEU A 164 18.10 -11.17 30.87
N ALA A 165 17.85 -11.46 32.14
CA ALA A 165 18.26 -12.74 32.72
C ALA A 165 17.38 -13.87 32.16
N GLY A 166 17.97 -14.87 31.56
CA GLY A 166 17.34 -16.18 31.33
C GLY A 166 16.64 -16.38 29.99
N ILE A 167 17.26 -15.93 28.87
CA ILE A 167 16.91 -16.49 27.54
C ILE A 167 18.11 -17.27 27.00
#